data_96fe3cc958196d0f5f008f3108d35c31
#
_entry.id   96fe3cc958196d0f5f008f3108d35c31
#
_cell.length_a   1.000
_cell.length_b   1.000
_cell.length_c   1.000
_cell.angle_alpha   90.00
_cell.angle_beta   90.00
_cell.angle_gamma   90.00
#
_symmetry.space_group_name_H-M   'P 1'
#
loop_
_entity.id
_entity.type
_entity.pdbx_description
1 polymer ?
#
loop_
_entity_poly.entity_id
_entity_poly.type
_entity_poly.pdbx_seq_one_letter_code
_entity_poly.pdbx_strand_id
1 'polypeptide(L)'
;MNNIRLAEETMGQRIKAQRIRVGYTQEQLAEAMCVPKSTISAYENDKVDIKGSVIAELARHLATKPDYLLGFETEEDPYVITAAAILQGIKEEKIKVLLIGQMQVVGKM
;
A
#
# COMPACT_ATOMS: atom_id res chain seq x y z
N MET A 1 0.28 4.52 -23.39
CA MET A 1 0.16 4.67 -23.08
C MET A 1 -0.24 4.79 -22.42
N ASN A 2 -0.23 4.80 -22.25
CA ASN A 2 -0.54 4.91 -21.67
C ASN A 2 -0.96 5.15 -20.87
N ASN A 3 -1.09 5.17 -20.84
CA ASN A 3 -1.44 5.45 -20.11
C ASN A 3 -2.00 5.60 -19.35
N ILE A 4 -1.91 5.18 -19.43
CA ILE A 4 -2.32 5.16 -18.92
C ILE A 4 -2.49 5.74 -17.84
N ARG A 5 -2.21 6.07 -17.42
CA ARG A 5 -2.14 6.74 -16.51
C ARG A 5 -2.99 7.79 -16.49
N LEU A 6 -3.66 7.73 -17.23
CA LEU A 6 -4.59 8.60 -17.32
C LEU A 6 -5.10 8.85 -16.07
N ALA A 7 -5.49 7.94 -15.44
CA ALA A 7 -6.15 8.09 -14.26
C ALA A 7 -5.18 7.99 -13.17
N GLU A 8 -4.29 8.86 -13.13
CA GLU A 8 -3.36 8.85 -12.09
C GLU A 8 -4.04 9.10 -10.81
N GLU A 9 -3.90 8.24 -9.85
CA GLU A 9 -4.57 8.37 -8.58
C GLU A 9 -3.97 9.48 -7.73
N THR A 10 -4.81 10.15 -7.00
CA THR A 10 -4.34 11.12 -6.03
C THR A 10 -3.98 10.40 -4.75
N MET A 11 -3.33 11.11 -3.83
CA MET A 11 -2.98 10.51 -2.56
C MET A 11 -4.25 10.10 -1.81
N GLY A 12 -5.28 10.94 -1.85
CA GLY A 12 -6.52 10.59 -1.18
C GLY A 12 -7.14 9.33 -1.74
N GLN A 13 -7.07 9.16 -3.04
CA GLN A 13 -7.60 7.95 -3.67
C GLN A 13 -6.80 6.73 -3.25
N ARG A 14 -5.49 6.87 -3.13
CA ARG A 14 -4.67 5.75 -2.69
C ARG A 14 -4.95 5.41 -1.23
N ILE A 15 -5.19 6.41 -0.40
CA ILE A 15 -5.53 6.19 0.99
C ILE A 15 -6.83 5.39 1.06
N LYS A 16 -7.83 5.82 0.30
CA LYS A 16 -9.11 5.15 0.30
C LYS A 16 -8.99 3.72 -0.20
N ALA A 17 -8.27 3.54 -1.29
CA ALA A 17 -8.11 2.22 -1.86
C ALA A 17 -7.44 1.28 -0.87
N GLN A 18 -6.42 1.76 -0.19
CA GLN A 18 -5.70 0.92 0.75
C GLN A 18 -6.55 0.65 1.98
N ARG A 19 -7.33 1.64 2.41
CA ARG A 19 -8.21 1.45 3.55
C ARG A 19 -9.20 0.32 3.26
N ILE A 20 -9.77 0.35 2.07
CA ILE A 20 -10.73 -0.68 1.69
C ILE A 20 -10.03 -2.03 1.60
N ARG A 21 -8.82 -2.03 1.07
CA ARG A 21 -8.07 -3.25 0.90
C ARG A 21 -7.79 -3.94 2.22
N VAL A 22 -7.51 -3.17 3.26
CA VAL A 22 -7.26 -3.76 4.56
C VAL A 22 -8.52 -3.93 5.39
N GLY A 23 -9.66 -3.51 4.84
CA GLY A 23 -10.93 -3.82 5.50
C GLY A 23 -11.45 -2.81 6.49
N TYR A 24 -10.94 -1.60 6.48
CA TYR A 24 -11.43 -0.58 7.40
C TYR A 24 -12.55 0.24 6.77
N THR A 25 -13.52 0.62 7.59
CA THR A 25 -14.43 1.69 7.20
C THR A 25 -13.73 3.00 7.53
N GLN A 26 -14.28 4.10 7.06
CA GLN A 26 -13.71 5.40 7.41
C GLN A 26 -13.76 5.61 8.92
N GLU A 27 -14.84 5.17 9.55
CA GLU A 27 -14.97 5.31 10.99
C GLU A 27 -13.92 4.50 11.73
N GLN A 28 -13.67 3.30 11.26
CA GLN A 28 -12.69 2.46 11.93
C GLN A 28 -11.29 3.03 11.80
N LEU A 29 -10.95 3.56 10.64
CA LEU A 29 -9.66 4.17 10.47
C LEU A 29 -9.55 5.42 11.33
N ALA A 30 -10.62 6.21 11.37
CA ALA A 30 -10.63 7.43 12.17
C ALA A 30 -10.42 7.09 13.63
N GLU A 31 -11.06 6.05 14.08
CA GLU A 31 -10.92 5.62 15.46
C GLU A 31 -9.49 5.18 15.74
N ALA A 32 -8.93 4.40 14.85
CA ALA A 32 -7.57 3.91 15.02
C ALA A 32 -6.58 5.07 15.08
N MET A 33 -6.84 6.12 14.37
CA MET A 33 -5.95 7.26 14.33
C MET A 33 -6.34 8.37 15.30
N CYS A 34 -7.41 8.15 16.04
CA CYS A 34 -7.88 9.13 17.03
C CYS A 34 -8.21 10.47 16.40
N VAL A 35 -8.89 10.43 15.29
CA VAL A 35 -9.35 11.65 14.62
C VAL A 35 -10.81 11.47 14.25
N PRO A 36 -11.52 12.56 13.98
CA PRO A 36 -12.90 12.45 13.54
C PRO A 36 -13.01 11.80 12.17
N LYS A 37 -14.12 11.17 11.91
CA LYS A 37 -14.35 10.57 10.61
C LYS A 37 -14.24 11.60 9.50
N SER A 38 -14.67 12.84 9.76
CA SER A 38 -14.60 13.88 8.76
C SER A 38 -13.16 14.17 8.34
N THR A 39 -12.21 13.92 9.23
CA THR A 39 -10.82 14.12 8.89
C THR A 39 -10.38 13.07 7.88
N ILE A 40 -10.79 11.83 8.07
CA ILE A 40 -10.44 10.78 7.13
C ILE A 40 -11.10 11.08 5.77
N SER A 41 -12.35 11.53 5.81
CA SER A 41 -13.03 11.87 4.58
C SER A 41 -12.29 12.99 3.84
N ALA A 42 -11.82 13.98 4.58
CA ALA A 42 -11.09 15.08 3.97
C ALA A 42 -9.79 14.60 3.34
N TYR A 43 -9.12 13.67 3.99
CA TYR A 43 -7.89 13.11 3.44
C TYR A 43 -8.20 12.38 2.14
N GLU A 44 -9.24 11.56 2.15
CA GLU A 44 -9.56 10.73 0.99
C GLU A 44 -10.06 11.55 -0.19
N ASN A 45 -10.57 12.72 0.09
CA ASN A 45 -11.06 13.60 -0.97
C ASN A 45 -10.11 14.72 -1.32
N ASP A 46 -8.88 14.60 -0.84
CA ASP A 46 -7.83 15.57 -1.17
C ASP A 46 -8.20 17.01 -0.82
N LYS A 47 -8.91 17.16 0.29
CA LYS A 47 -9.34 18.48 0.70
C LYS A 47 -8.34 19.23 1.54
N VAL A 48 -7.36 18.55 2.05
CA VAL A 48 -6.37 19.19 2.91
C VAL A 48 -5.01 18.59 2.64
N ASP A 49 -3.98 19.33 2.98
CA ASP A 49 -2.63 18.81 2.87
C ASP A 49 -2.38 17.97 4.10
N ILE A 50 -1.77 16.83 3.92
CA ILE A 50 -1.53 15.92 5.02
C ILE A 50 -0.06 16.01 5.39
N LYS A 51 0.21 16.25 6.67
CA LYS A 51 1.57 16.35 7.13
C LYS A 51 2.29 15.04 6.96
N GLY A 52 3.59 15.13 6.76
CA GLY A 52 4.40 13.92 6.58
C GLY A 52 4.26 12.95 7.74
N SER A 53 4.18 13.46 8.97
CA SER A 53 4.06 12.57 10.12
C SER A 53 2.73 11.82 10.08
N VAL A 54 1.69 12.45 9.56
CA VAL A 54 0.39 11.81 9.46
C VAL A 54 0.38 10.80 8.33
N ILE A 55 1.09 11.11 7.25
CA ILE A 55 1.20 10.16 6.15
C ILE A 55 1.89 8.90 6.64
N ALA A 56 2.93 9.05 7.46
CA ALA A 56 3.62 7.90 8.01
C ALA A 56 2.69 7.08 8.89
N GLU A 57 1.84 7.77 9.65
CA GLU A 57 0.92 7.09 10.52
C GLU A 57 -0.16 6.37 9.72
N LEU A 58 -0.67 7.02 8.69
CA LEU A 58 -1.64 6.40 7.81
C LEU A 58 -1.05 5.14 7.19
N ALA A 59 0.18 5.24 6.72
CA ALA A 59 0.83 4.09 6.09
C ALA A 59 0.92 2.93 7.07
N ARG A 60 1.22 3.22 8.32
CA ARG A 60 1.32 2.19 9.32
C ARG A 60 -0.01 1.51 9.56
N HIS A 61 -1.08 2.30 9.71
CA HIS A 61 -2.39 1.72 9.94
C HIS A 61 -2.94 1.01 8.72
N LEU A 62 -2.49 1.42 7.55
CA LEU A 62 -3.00 0.84 6.32
C LEU A 62 -2.08 -0.25 5.76
N ALA A 63 -1.07 -0.61 6.55
CA ALA A 63 -0.16 -1.69 6.18
C ALA A 63 0.49 -1.46 4.83
N THR A 64 0.95 -0.25 4.61
CA THR A 64 1.60 0.07 3.36
C THR A 64 2.76 1.01 3.66
N LYS A 65 3.44 1.44 2.63
CA LYS A 65 4.54 2.34 2.78
C LYS A 65 4.12 3.75 2.45
N PRO A 66 4.72 4.74 3.10
CA PRO A 66 4.42 6.12 2.75
C PRO A 66 4.65 6.39 1.27
N ASP A 67 5.67 5.75 0.68
CA ASP A 67 5.95 5.94 -0.73
C ASP A 67 4.78 5.59 -1.61
N TYR A 68 4.06 4.53 -1.26
CA TYR A 68 2.90 4.16 -2.04
C TYR A 68 1.84 5.24 -1.94
N LEU A 69 1.58 5.74 -0.74
CA LEU A 69 0.55 6.76 -0.56
C LEU A 69 0.91 8.03 -1.30
N LEU A 70 2.20 8.33 -1.36
CA LEU A 70 2.67 9.52 -2.04
C LEU A 70 2.77 9.35 -3.55
N GLY A 71 2.61 8.13 -4.03
CA GLY A 71 2.62 7.91 -5.46
C GLY A 71 3.95 7.53 -6.06
N PHE A 72 4.92 7.19 -5.21
CA PHE A 72 6.24 6.84 -5.71
C PHE A 72 6.42 5.34 -5.94
N GLU A 73 5.47 4.53 -5.46
CA GLU A 73 5.55 3.09 -5.65
C GLU A 73 4.22 2.61 -6.15
N THR A 74 4.21 1.58 -6.96
CA THR A 74 2.96 1.04 -7.43
C THR A 74 2.83 -0.37 -6.92
N GLU A 75 1.65 -0.91 -7.05
CA GLU A 75 1.42 -2.28 -6.63
C GLU A 75 2.14 -3.25 -7.51
N GLU A 76 2.50 -2.81 -8.69
CA GLU A 76 3.19 -3.69 -9.62
C GLU A 76 4.68 -3.67 -9.43
N ASP A 77 5.15 -2.96 -8.43
CA ASP A 77 6.57 -2.93 -8.16
C ASP A 77 7.03 -4.38 -8.04
N PRO A 78 8.02 -4.78 -8.80
CA PRO A 78 8.48 -6.17 -8.77
C PRO A 78 8.83 -6.64 -7.38
N TYR A 79 9.39 -5.77 -6.57
CA TYR A 79 9.74 -6.15 -5.22
C TYR A 79 8.49 -6.50 -4.43
N VAL A 80 7.46 -5.71 -4.57
CA VAL A 80 6.23 -5.94 -3.86
C VAL A 80 5.59 -7.24 -4.31
N ILE A 81 5.59 -7.48 -5.60
CA ILE A 81 5.02 -8.69 -6.14
C ILE A 81 5.76 -9.89 -5.61
N THR A 82 7.08 -9.81 -5.58
CA THR A 82 7.88 -10.91 -5.11
C THR A 82 7.59 -11.17 -3.64
N ALA A 83 7.52 -10.12 -2.86
CA ALA A 83 7.25 -10.26 -1.44
C ALA A 83 5.90 -10.90 -1.22
N ALA A 84 4.93 -10.51 -2.03
CA ALA A 84 3.60 -11.07 -1.90
C ALA A 84 3.62 -12.56 -2.21
N ALA A 85 4.36 -12.94 -3.19
CA ALA A 85 4.46 -14.35 -3.55
C ALA A 85 5.04 -15.13 -2.38
N ILE A 86 6.00 -14.57 -1.74
CA ILE A 86 6.62 -15.23 -0.61
C ILE A 86 5.61 -15.42 0.47
N LEU A 87 4.88 -14.38 0.77
CA LEU A 87 3.93 -14.43 1.85
C LEU A 87 2.75 -15.32 1.57
N GLN A 88 2.53 -15.64 0.32
CA GLN A 88 1.41 -16.46 0.00
C GLN A 88 1.60 -17.91 0.21
N GLY A 89 2.53 -18.25 0.99
CA GLY A 89 2.62 -19.61 1.34
C GLY A 89 3.32 -20.48 0.37
N ILE A 90 3.98 -19.90 -0.51
CA ILE A 90 4.77 -20.68 -1.34
C ILE A 90 5.78 -21.15 -0.39
N LYS A 91 6.07 -22.38 -0.37
CA LYS A 91 6.95 -22.91 0.59
C LYS A 91 8.23 -22.17 0.56
N GLU A 92 8.81 -22.05 1.69
CA GLU A 92 10.00 -21.35 1.81
C GLU A 92 10.99 -21.64 0.75
N GLU A 93 11.20 -22.86 0.47
CA GLU A 93 12.16 -23.20 -0.51
C GLU A 93 11.79 -22.63 -1.84
N LYS A 94 10.52 -22.69 -2.15
CA LYS A 94 10.11 -22.18 -3.39
C LYS A 94 10.21 -20.70 -3.45
N ILE A 95 9.93 -20.10 -2.38
CA ILE A 95 10.00 -18.70 -2.31
C ILE A 95 11.36 -18.22 -2.63
N LYS A 96 12.34 -18.85 -2.04
CA LYS A 96 13.66 -18.45 -2.28
C LYS A 96 14.02 -18.60 -3.71
N VAL A 97 13.57 -19.62 -4.28
CA VAL A 97 13.85 -19.85 -5.67
C VAL A 97 13.25 -18.76 -6.50
N LEU A 98 12.05 -18.37 -6.20
CA LEU A 98 11.42 -17.34 -6.95
C LEU A 98 12.14 -16.05 -6.81
N LEU A 99 12.42 -15.70 -5.60
CA LEU A 99 13.02 -14.47 -5.34
C LEU A 99 14.32 -14.38 -5.88
N ILE A 100 15.01 -15.37 -5.61
CA ILE A 100 16.28 -15.33 -5.97
C ILE A 100 16.43 -15.85 -7.23
N GLY A 101 15.64 -16.73 -7.40
CA GLY A 101 15.66 -17.33 -8.60
C GLY A 101 15.38 -16.32 -9.45
N GLN A 102 15.08 -15.87 -8.99
CA GLN A 102 14.85 -15.06 -9.38
C GLN A 102 15.49 -14.55 -8.49
N MET A 103 15.76 -15.15 -7.54
CA MET A 103 16.34 -14.95 -6.66
C MET A 103 16.78 -15.94 -6.22
N GLN A 104 16.31 -16.92 -6.29
CA GLN A 104 16.44 -17.83 -5.96
C GLN A 104 16.60 -18.34 -6.04
N VAL A 105 16.20 -18.78 -6.11
CA VAL A 105 16.02 -19.43 -6.07
C VAL A 105 16.26 -19.70 -5.81
N VAL A 106 16.04 -19.92 -5.74
CA VAL A 106 16.19 -20.48 -5.43
C VAL A 106 16.54 -20.90 -5.04
N GLY A 107 16.35 -21.19 -4.75
CA GLY A 107 16.66 -21.98 -4.62
C GLY A 107 16.92 -22.25 -4.47
N LYS A 108 16.84 -22.58 -4.57
CA LYS A 108 16.88 -23.02 -4.67
C LYS A 108 16.86 -22.94 -4.93
N MET A 109 16.66 -23.10 -5.05
CA MET A 109 16.60 -23.22 -5.32
C MET A 109 16.85 -23.32 -5.27
#